data_8916b76d47a163d87aeab93021160742
#
_entry.id   8916b76d47a163d87aeab93021160742
#
_cell.length_a   1.000
_cell.length_b   1.000
_cell.length_c   1.000
_cell.angle_alpha   90.00
_cell.angle_beta   90.00
_cell.angle_gamma   90.00
#
_symmetry.space_group_name_H-M   'P 1'
#
loop_
_entity.id
_entity.type
_entity.pdbx_description
1 polymer ?
#
loop_
_entity_poly.entity_id
_entity_poly.type
_entity_poly.pdbx_seq_one_letter_code
_entity_poly.pdbx_strand_id
1 'polypeptide(L)'
;VATNAIADDQVVPDKLLDQIRSWTASPVVLLSLEASNKRHNGLTEESILTLDKQWRAERKIDDQPLITAVLASPLSSYLTAIQAASLGLYTEIFVMDNKGLNAGQSAITSDYWQGDEAKFQKTFPMGPTAVFIDKPEIGDATGTENVQVNMSITNGVEAVGTVTVEVNLTELRRRQTAGKI
;
A
#
# COMPACT_ATOMS: atom_id res chain seq x y z
N VAL A 1 30.48 4.52 -32.97
CA VAL A 1 30.21 3.61 -31.81
C VAL A 1 29.31 4.39 -30.89
N ALA A 2 28.01 4.12 -30.92
CA ALA A 2 27.04 4.73 -30.03
C ALA A 2 27.12 3.99 -28.71
N THR A 3 27.57 4.68 -27.68
CA THR A 3 27.49 4.24 -26.30
C THR A 3 26.04 4.36 -25.88
N ASN A 4 25.37 3.23 -25.71
CA ASN A 4 24.08 3.18 -25.02
C ASN A 4 24.31 3.79 -23.62
N ALA A 5 23.79 4.98 -23.43
CA ALA A 5 23.54 5.49 -22.09
C ALA A 5 22.54 4.54 -21.44
N ILE A 6 22.98 3.86 -20.43
CA ILE A 6 22.13 3.02 -19.59
C ILE A 6 21.11 3.95 -18.96
N ALA A 7 19.87 3.71 -19.33
CA ALA A 7 18.74 4.31 -18.70
C ALA A 7 18.69 3.90 -17.22
N ASP A 8 18.38 4.90 -16.42
CA ASP A 8 17.43 4.79 -15.35
C ASP A 8 17.89 4.02 -14.12
N ASP A 9 18.36 4.81 -13.20
CA ASP A 9 18.51 4.46 -11.78
C ASP A 9 17.11 4.41 -11.09
N GLN A 10 16.16 3.77 -11.77
CA GLN A 10 14.82 3.58 -11.23
C GLN A 10 14.91 2.56 -10.11
N VAL A 11 14.72 3.02 -8.86
CA VAL A 11 14.84 2.20 -7.64
C VAL A 11 13.94 0.95 -7.71
N VAL A 12 12.80 1.06 -8.39
CA VAL A 12 11.81 -0.02 -8.58
C VAL A 12 11.51 -0.18 -10.07
N PRO A 13 11.72 -1.37 -10.67
CA PRO A 13 11.51 -1.57 -12.11
C PRO A 13 10.02 -1.54 -12.49
N ASP A 14 9.71 -1.08 -13.70
CA ASP A 14 8.34 -1.03 -14.24
C ASP A 14 7.62 -2.37 -14.16
N LYS A 15 8.32 -3.47 -14.41
CA LYS A 15 7.78 -4.82 -14.27
C LYS A 15 7.16 -5.09 -12.90
N LEU A 16 7.77 -4.56 -11.81
CA LEU A 16 7.22 -4.69 -10.47
C LEU A 16 5.99 -3.80 -10.28
N LEU A 17 6.00 -2.58 -10.83
CA LEU A 17 4.83 -1.70 -10.83
C LEU A 17 3.64 -2.33 -11.56
N ASP A 18 3.90 -2.98 -12.70
CA ASP A 18 2.86 -3.68 -13.47
C ASP A 18 2.31 -4.91 -12.73
N GLN A 19 3.15 -5.63 -11.99
CA GLN A 19 2.68 -6.69 -11.10
C GLN A 19 1.76 -6.14 -10.01
N ILE A 20 2.10 -5.01 -9.38
CA ILE A 20 1.24 -4.37 -8.38
C ILE A 20 -0.09 -3.95 -9.01
N ARG A 21 -0.09 -3.32 -10.18
CA ARG A 21 -1.32 -2.97 -10.92
C ARG A 21 -2.19 -4.19 -11.19
N SER A 22 -1.58 -5.29 -11.59
CA SER A 22 -2.30 -6.53 -11.94
C SER A 22 -3.12 -7.06 -10.76
N TRP A 23 -2.55 -7.21 -9.57
CA TRP A 23 -3.29 -7.75 -8.44
C TRP A 23 -4.18 -6.71 -7.74
N THR A 24 -3.88 -5.41 -7.84
CA THR A 24 -4.78 -4.36 -7.33
C THR A 24 -6.04 -4.19 -8.18
N ALA A 25 -6.04 -4.62 -9.43
CA ALA A 25 -7.22 -4.66 -10.30
C ALA A 25 -8.17 -5.83 -10.01
N SER A 26 -7.86 -6.69 -9.02
CA SER A 26 -8.70 -7.85 -8.71
C SER A 26 -10.06 -7.44 -8.12
N PRO A 27 -11.13 -8.24 -8.36
CA PRO A 27 -12.46 -7.94 -7.83
C PRO A 27 -12.49 -7.77 -6.32
N VAL A 28 -11.70 -8.53 -5.55
CA VAL A 28 -11.68 -8.40 -4.09
C VAL A 28 -11.19 -7.02 -3.65
N VAL A 29 -10.21 -6.44 -4.33
CA VAL A 29 -9.72 -5.08 -4.04
C VAL A 29 -10.78 -4.04 -4.40
N LEU A 30 -11.31 -4.10 -5.62
CA LEU A 30 -12.25 -3.09 -6.12
C LEU A 30 -13.57 -3.10 -5.34
N LEU A 31 -14.15 -4.26 -5.06
CA LEU A 31 -15.39 -4.38 -4.27
C LEU A 31 -15.19 -3.97 -2.80
N SER A 32 -14.02 -4.27 -2.22
CA SER A 32 -13.69 -3.82 -0.86
C SER A 32 -13.54 -2.31 -0.77
N LEU A 33 -12.92 -1.69 -1.78
CA LEU A 33 -12.81 -0.23 -1.87
C LEU A 33 -14.17 0.43 -2.08
N GLU A 34 -15.01 -0.11 -2.95
CA GLU A 34 -16.38 0.38 -3.13
C GLU A 34 -17.16 0.35 -1.81
N ALA A 35 -17.09 -0.76 -1.08
CA ALA A 35 -17.75 -0.91 0.22
C ALA A 35 -17.18 0.05 1.27
N SER A 36 -15.86 0.25 1.31
CA SER A 36 -15.20 1.20 2.22
C SER A 36 -15.58 2.63 1.89
N ASN A 37 -15.47 3.03 0.63
CA ASN A 37 -15.83 4.36 0.15
C ASN A 37 -17.30 4.70 0.49
N LYS A 38 -18.21 3.75 0.28
CA LYS A 38 -19.62 3.91 0.63
C LYS A 38 -19.82 4.08 2.14
N ARG A 39 -19.14 3.26 2.95
CA ARG A 39 -19.23 3.31 4.43
C ARG A 39 -18.71 4.64 4.97
N HIS A 40 -17.65 5.16 4.42
CA HIS A 40 -16.96 6.36 4.88
C HIS A 40 -17.41 7.66 4.19
N ASN A 41 -18.35 7.59 3.24
CA ASN A 41 -18.75 8.74 2.43
C ASN A 41 -19.18 9.96 3.28
N GLY A 42 -19.90 9.73 4.37
CA GLY A 42 -20.41 10.79 5.26
C GLY A 42 -19.47 11.18 6.42
N LEU A 43 -18.27 10.59 6.52
CA LEU A 43 -17.36 10.92 7.62
C LEU A 43 -16.82 12.35 7.49
N THR A 44 -16.92 13.09 8.60
CA THR A 44 -16.25 14.38 8.78
C THR A 44 -14.78 14.18 9.14
N GLU A 45 -13.98 15.22 8.98
CA GLU A 45 -12.58 15.20 9.42
C GLU A 45 -12.44 14.83 10.90
N GLU A 46 -13.29 15.38 11.77
CA GLU A 46 -13.32 15.05 13.21
C GLU A 46 -13.60 13.55 13.44
N SER A 47 -14.52 12.96 12.69
CA SER A 47 -14.81 11.53 12.77
C SER A 47 -13.63 10.68 12.33
N ILE A 48 -12.93 11.08 11.28
CA ILE A 48 -11.72 10.42 10.76
C ILE A 48 -10.62 10.45 11.83
N LEU A 49 -10.34 11.62 12.40
CA LEU A 49 -9.34 11.77 13.46
C LEU A 49 -9.71 10.98 14.72
N THR A 50 -10.99 10.84 15.03
CA THR A 50 -11.47 10.01 16.14
C THR A 50 -11.19 8.53 15.90
N LEU A 51 -11.42 8.03 14.68
CA LEU A 51 -11.11 6.65 14.31
C LEU A 51 -9.60 6.40 14.34
N ASP A 52 -8.78 7.32 13.87
CA ASP A 52 -7.33 7.21 13.92
C ASP A 52 -6.81 7.18 15.36
N LYS A 53 -7.35 8.03 16.22
CA LYS A 53 -7.03 8.02 17.66
C LYS A 53 -7.44 6.70 18.32
N GLN A 54 -8.60 6.14 17.96
CA GLN A 54 -9.04 4.83 18.44
C GLN A 54 -8.05 3.74 18.02
N TRP A 55 -7.64 3.70 16.76
CA TRP A 55 -6.65 2.76 16.24
C TRP A 55 -5.35 2.78 17.02
N ARG A 56 -4.79 3.98 17.22
CA ARG A 56 -3.55 4.17 17.98
C ARG A 56 -3.69 3.75 19.45
N ALA A 57 -4.88 3.86 20.02
CA ALA A 57 -5.15 3.38 21.38
C ALA A 57 -5.25 1.84 21.41
N GLU A 58 -5.98 1.23 20.47
CA GLU A 58 -6.15 -0.21 20.36
C GLU A 58 -4.82 -0.95 20.15
N ARG A 59 -3.86 -0.36 19.45
CA ARG A 59 -2.50 -0.94 19.29
C ARG A 59 -1.76 -1.18 20.60
N LYS A 60 -2.22 -0.61 21.70
CA LYS A 60 -1.56 -0.68 23.03
C LYS A 60 -2.28 -1.61 24.01
N ILE A 61 -3.40 -2.19 23.62
CA ILE A 61 -4.25 -3.04 24.46
C ILE A 61 -4.69 -4.29 23.70
N ASP A 62 -5.23 -5.27 24.41
CA ASP A 62 -5.68 -6.53 23.81
C ASP A 62 -7.06 -6.41 23.15
N ASP A 63 -7.91 -5.48 23.62
CA ASP A 63 -9.24 -5.24 23.04
C ASP A 63 -9.11 -4.29 21.83
N GLN A 64 -9.17 -4.86 20.61
CA GLN A 64 -8.84 -4.19 19.35
C GLN A 64 -9.99 -4.32 18.34
N PRO A 65 -11.20 -3.81 18.61
CA PRO A 65 -12.35 -4.02 17.73
C PRO A 65 -12.18 -3.40 16.33
N LEU A 66 -11.61 -2.19 16.23
CA LEU A 66 -11.37 -1.54 14.93
C LEU A 66 -10.26 -2.25 14.14
N ILE A 67 -9.14 -2.54 14.78
CA ILE A 67 -8.03 -3.29 14.17
C ILE A 67 -8.52 -4.67 13.70
N THR A 68 -9.24 -5.38 14.55
CA THR A 68 -9.80 -6.70 14.23
C THR A 68 -10.75 -6.64 13.03
N ALA A 69 -11.62 -5.64 12.97
CA ALA A 69 -12.54 -5.48 11.87
C ALA A 69 -11.82 -5.29 10.52
N VAL A 70 -10.72 -4.53 10.49
CA VAL A 70 -9.93 -4.34 9.28
C VAL A 70 -9.15 -5.60 8.92
N LEU A 71 -8.45 -6.22 9.89
CA LEU A 71 -7.62 -7.41 9.64
C LEU A 71 -8.43 -8.65 9.26
N ALA A 72 -9.66 -8.80 9.77
CA ALA A 72 -10.55 -9.91 9.43
C ALA A 72 -11.26 -9.74 8.08
N SER A 73 -11.03 -8.62 7.38
CA SER A 73 -11.67 -8.36 6.09
C SER A 73 -11.15 -9.30 4.98
N PRO A 74 -11.98 -9.60 3.96
CA PRO A 74 -11.53 -10.34 2.77
C PRO A 74 -10.33 -9.67 2.08
N LEU A 75 -10.29 -8.34 2.07
CA LEU A 75 -9.18 -7.60 1.50
C LEU A 75 -7.88 -7.85 2.26
N SER A 76 -7.89 -7.76 3.59
CA SER A 76 -6.69 -8.04 4.40
C SER A 76 -6.20 -9.47 4.23
N SER A 77 -7.10 -10.46 4.16
CA SER A 77 -6.75 -11.84 3.86
C SER A 77 -6.07 -11.98 2.49
N TYR A 78 -6.59 -11.30 1.48
CA TYR A 78 -6.01 -11.27 0.14
C TYR A 78 -4.61 -10.63 0.13
N LEU A 79 -4.45 -9.46 0.77
CA LEU A 79 -3.15 -8.77 0.85
C LEU A 79 -2.10 -9.60 1.61
N THR A 80 -2.50 -10.28 2.68
CA THR A 80 -1.64 -11.22 3.42
C THR A 80 -1.17 -12.37 2.51
N ALA A 81 -2.06 -12.91 1.68
CA ALA A 81 -1.71 -13.96 0.72
C ALA A 81 -0.73 -13.44 -0.36
N ILE A 82 -0.95 -12.23 -0.89
CA ILE A 82 -0.02 -11.58 -1.83
C ILE A 82 1.35 -11.37 -1.20
N GLN A 83 1.40 -10.85 0.03
CA GLN A 83 2.66 -10.66 0.76
C GLN A 83 3.39 -12.00 0.95
N ALA A 84 2.72 -13.03 1.43
CA ALA A 84 3.30 -14.36 1.63
C ALA A 84 3.84 -14.96 0.32
N ALA A 85 3.07 -14.85 -0.77
CA ALA A 85 3.49 -15.33 -2.09
C ALA A 85 4.70 -14.57 -2.66
N SER A 86 4.95 -13.35 -2.19
CA SER A 86 6.11 -12.55 -2.59
C SER A 86 7.44 -13.09 -2.06
N LEU A 87 7.43 -14.03 -1.11
CA LEU A 87 8.62 -14.67 -0.53
C LEU A 87 9.66 -13.65 -0.04
N GLY A 88 9.20 -12.64 0.72
CA GLY A 88 10.04 -11.63 1.34
C GLY A 88 10.36 -10.41 0.47
N LEU A 89 9.82 -10.32 -0.75
CA LEU A 89 9.94 -9.12 -1.57
C LEU A 89 9.06 -7.99 -1.05
N TYR A 90 7.82 -8.29 -0.63
CA TYR A 90 6.92 -7.33 0.02
C TYR A 90 6.96 -7.55 1.53
N THR A 91 7.27 -6.50 2.28
CA THR A 91 7.34 -6.54 3.75
C THR A 91 6.05 -6.05 4.39
N GLU A 92 5.34 -5.15 3.72
CA GLU A 92 4.03 -4.67 4.14
C GLU A 92 3.18 -4.28 2.93
N ILE A 93 1.87 -4.51 3.01
CA ILE A 93 0.91 -4.05 2.00
C ILE A 93 -0.33 -3.54 2.72
N PHE A 94 -0.79 -2.33 2.37
CA PHE A 94 -2.09 -1.84 2.78
C PHE A 94 -2.76 -1.02 1.68
N VAL A 95 -4.08 -1.02 1.72
CA VAL A 95 -4.94 -0.34 0.76
C VAL A 95 -5.78 0.68 1.51
N MET A 96 -5.76 1.91 1.03
CA MET A 96 -6.51 3.04 1.55
C MET A 96 -7.70 3.36 0.64
N ASP A 97 -8.80 3.73 1.25
CA ASP A 97 -9.98 4.21 0.52
C ASP A 97 -9.82 5.66 0.05
N ASN A 98 -10.89 6.23 -0.53
CA ASN A 98 -10.88 7.60 -1.09
C ASN A 98 -10.76 8.73 -0.07
N LYS A 99 -10.76 8.40 1.22
CA LYS A 99 -10.48 9.33 2.32
C LYS A 99 -9.13 9.10 2.99
N GLY A 100 -8.38 8.10 2.53
CA GLY A 100 -7.09 7.72 3.10
C GLY A 100 -7.20 6.83 4.34
N LEU A 101 -8.36 6.23 4.62
CA LEU A 101 -8.54 5.26 5.69
C LEU A 101 -8.17 3.85 5.21
N ASN A 102 -7.51 3.07 6.04
CA ASN A 102 -7.12 1.71 5.71
C ASN A 102 -8.35 0.80 5.50
N ALA A 103 -8.58 0.39 4.26
CA ALA A 103 -9.65 -0.55 3.89
C ALA A 103 -9.24 -2.01 4.09
N GLY A 104 -7.94 -2.30 4.03
CA GLY A 104 -7.34 -3.61 4.28
C GLY A 104 -5.83 -3.53 4.35
N GLN A 105 -5.20 -4.49 5.02
CA GLN A 105 -3.77 -4.50 5.27
C GLN A 105 -3.24 -5.89 5.59
N SER A 106 -1.96 -6.13 5.30
CA SER A 106 -1.29 -7.40 5.60
C SER A 106 -0.69 -7.46 7.00
N ALA A 107 -0.48 -6.30 7.64
CA ALA A 107 0.02 -6.14 9.00
C ALA A 107 -0.64 -4.92 9.65
N ILE A 108 -0.53 -4.78 10.98
CA ILE A 108 -1.07 -3.62 11.70
C ILE A 108 -0.19 -2.40 11.43
N THR A 109 -0.75 -1.40 10.74
CA THR A 109 -0.09 -0.11 10.47
C THR A 109 0.01 0.75 11.72
N SER A 110 0.90 1.76 11.71
CA SER A 110 1.01 2.75 12.80
C SER A 110 -0.29 3.52 13.00
N ASP A 111 -0.96 3.85 11.90
CA ASP A 111 -2.10 4.74 11.85
C ASP A 111 -3.23 4.12 11.01
N TYR A 112 -4.47 4.49 11.32
CA TYR A 112 -5.63 4.09 10.52
C TYR A 112 -5.86 5.04 9.35
N TRP A 113 -5.60 6.33 9.56
CA TRP A 113 -5.74 7.36 8.55
C TRP A 113 -4.38 7.80 8.02
N GLN A 114 -4.22 7.71 6.72
CA GLN A 114 -3.01 8.02 5.97
C GLN A 114 -3.21 9.24 5.05
N GLY A 115 -4.38 9.90 5.14
CA GLY A 115 -4.77 10.96 4.20
C GLY A 115 -3.94 12.23 4.29
N ASP A 116 -3.24 12.46 5.40
CA ASP A 116 -2.30 13.56 5.62
C ASP A 116 -0.86 13.23 5.18
N GLU A 117 -0.61 12.00 4.75
CA GLU A 117 0.73 11.56 4.37
C GLU A 117 0.98 11.62 2.86
N ALA A 118 2.27 11.76 2.49
CA ALA A 118 2.71 11.86 1.09
C ALA A 118 2.25 10.68 0.23
N LYS A 119 2.21 9.47 0.80
CA LYS A 119 1.77 8.24 0.12
C LYS A 119 0.35 8.33 -0.43
N PHE A 120 -0.55 9.05 0.25
CA PHE A 120 -1.90 9.31 -0.21
C PHE A 120 -1.98 10.60 -1.05
N GLN A 121 -1.41 11.70 -0.56
CA GLN A 121 -1.52 13.01 -1.20
C GLN A 121 -0.86 13.09 -2.57
N LYS A 122 0.19 12.30 -2.81
CA LYS A 122 0.89 12.24 -4.10
C LYS A 122 0.37 11.13 -5.04
N THR A 123 -0.70 10.45 -4.64
CA THR A 123 -1.34 9.39 -5.44
C THR A 123 -2.81 9.69 -5.70
N PHE A 124 -3.71 9.41 -4.79
CA PHE A 124 -5.16 9.49 -5.00
C PHE A 124 -5.63 10.79 -5.65
N PRO A 125 -5.31 12.00 -5.13
CA PRO A 125 -5.78 13.25 -5.74
C PRO A 125 -5.07 13.60 -7.05
N MET A 126 -3.97 12.90 -7.39
CA MET A 126 -3.22 13.13 -8.63
C MET A 126 -3.77 12.34 -9.82
N GLY A 127 -4.77 11.49 -9.60
CA GLY A 127 -5.48 10.77 -10.64
C GLY A 127 -5.20 9.26 -10.71
N PRO A 128 -5.88 8.55 -11.63
CA PRO A 128 -5.94 7.09 -11.64
C PRO A 128 -4.64 6.38 -12.01
N THR A 129 -3.69 7.08 -12.60
CA THR A 129 -2.39 6.52 -13.03
C THR A 129 -1.22 6.92 -12.15
N ALA A 130 -1.47 7.67 -11.07
CA ALA A 130 -0.42 8.23 -10.23
C ALA A 130 0.38 7.13 -9.52
N VAL A 131 1.70 7.34 -9.51
CA VAL A 131 2.69 6.53 -8.79
C VAL A 131 3.60 7.47 -8.02
N PHE A 132 3.84 7.16 -6.76
CA PHE A 132 4.81 7.85 -5.91
C PHE A 132 5.69 6.82 -5.23
N ILE A 133 6.98 6.83 -5.55
CA ILE A 133 8.00 6.01 -4.89
C ILE A 133 8.71 6.90 -3.89
N ASP A 134 8.67 6.51 -2.62
CA ASP A 134 9.30 7.27 -1.55
C ASP A 134 10.82 7.02 -1.53
N LYS A 135 11.52 7.71 -0.63
CA LYS A 135 12.95 7.49 -0.44
C LYS A 135 13.18 6.13 0.24
N PRO A 136 14.24 5.40 -0.17
CA PRO A 136 14.64 4.19 0.55
C PRO A 136 15.01 4.50 2.01
N GLU A 137 14.60 3.59 2.90
CA GLU A 137 14.90 3.64 4.33
C GLU A 137 15.45 2.29 4.80
N ILE A 138 16.31 2.31 5.81
CA ILE A 138 16.81 1.10 6.44
C ILE A 138 15.88 0.76 7.60
N GLY A 139 15.27 -0.43 7.55
CA GLY A 139 14.42 -0.93 8.62
C GLY A 139 15.23 -1.25 9.88
N ASP A 140 14.93 -0.57 10.99
CA ASP A 140 15.68 -0.68 12.26
C ASP A 140 15.74 -2.13 12.79
N ALA A 141 14.67 -2.90 12.61
CA ALA A 141 14.56 -4.26 13.13
C ALA A 141 15.28 -5.31 12.26
N THR A 142 15.41 -5.08 10.95
CA THR A 142 15.90 -6.08 9.99
C THR A 142 17.23 -5.71 9.37
N GLY A 143 17.62 -4.45 9.41
CA GLY A 143 18.79 -3.91 8.70
C GLY A 143 18.65 -3.99 7.17
N THR A 144 17.46 -4.32 6.65
CA THR A 144 17.18 -4.34 5.22
C THR A 144 16.80 -2.96 4.73
N GLU A 145 17.20 -2.64 3.51
CA GLU A 145 16.78 -1.41 2.84
C GLU A 145 15.42 -1.64 2.19
N ASN A 146 14.43 -0.82 2.54
CA ASN A 146 13.06 -0.89 2.05
C ASN A 146 12.67 0.42 1.36
N VAL A 147 11.68 0.35 0.46
CA VAL A 147 11.08 1.53 -0.18
C VAL A 147 9.57 1.37 -0.26
N GLN A 148 8.83 2.44 -0.02
CA GLN A 148 7.38 2.44 -0.21
C GLN A 148 7.05 2.81 -1.65
N VAL A 149 6.33 1.92 -2.33
CA VAL A 149 5.72 2.11 -3.63
C VAL A 149 4.24 2.40 -3.42
N ASN A 150 3.82 3.59 -3.79
CA ASN A 150 2.47 4.08 -3.59
C ASN A 150 1.81 4.31 -4.95
N MET A 151 0.61 3.77 -5.16
CA MET A 151 -0.06 3.83 -6.45
C MET A 151 -1.56 4.04 -6.28
N SER A 152 -2.14 4.88 -7.12
CA SER A 152 -3.59 4.96 -7.23
C SER A 152 -4.18 3.64 -7.74
N ILE A 153 -5.28 3.22 -7.14
CA ILE A 153 -6.10 2.10 -7.61
C ILE A 153 -7.27 2.69 -8.41
N THR A 154 -7.50 2.16 -9.61
CA THR A 154 -8.54 2.66 -10.53
C THR A 154 -9.60 1.61 -10.81
N ASN A 155 -10.83 2.07 -11.03
CA ASN A 155 -11.92 1.25 -11.59
C ASN A 155 -11.95 1.27 -13.13
N GLY A 156 -10.92 1.85 -13.76
CA GLY A 156 -10.81 2.04 -15.21
C GLY A 156 -11.21 3.44 -15.68
N VAL A 157 -11.83 4.25 -14.84
CA VAL A 157 -12.27 5.63 -15.14
C VAL A 157 -11.61 6.63 -14.19
N GLU A 158 -11.69 6.36 -12.90
CA GLU A 158 -11.20 7.25 -11.85
C GLU A 158 -10.43 6.48 -10.77
N ALA A 159 -9.68 7.21 -9.96
CA ALA A 159 -9.05 6.65 -8.77
C ALA A 159 -10.13 6.34 -7.72
N VAL A 160 -10.09 5.12 -7.16
CA VAL A 160 -11.04 4.66 -6.12
C VAL A 160 -10.38 4.43 -4.77
N GLY A 161 -9.06 4.46 -4.73
CA GLY A 161 -8.23 4.30 -3.53
C GLY A 161 -6.76 4.36 -3.87
N THR A 162 -5.93 3.98 -2.90
CA THR A 162 -4.47 3.92 -3.03
C THR A 162 -3.94 2.64 -2.41
N VAL A 163 -2.91 2.05 -3.01
CA VAL A 163 -2.12 0.99 -2.39
C VAL A 163 -0.76 1.51 -1.98
N THR A 164 -0.27 1.08 -0.83
CA THR A 164 1.14 1.17 -0.43
C THR A 164 1.70 -0.24 -0.34
N VAL A 165 2.82 -0.47 -1.01
CA VAL A 165 3.60 -1.70 -0.93
C VAL A 165 5.00 -1.34 -0.46
N GLU A 166 5.39 -1.85 0.71
CA GLU A 166 6.78 -1.76 1.14
C GLU A 166 7.58 -2.87 0.49
N VAL A 167 8.58 -2.50 -0.30
CA VAL A 167 9.43 -3.40 -1.08
C VAL A 167 10.80 -3.49 -0.44
N ASN A 168 11.24 -4.72 -0.17
CA ASN A 168 12.60 -5.03 0.29
C ASN A 168 13.57 -4.89 -0.89
N LEU A 169 14.33 -3.80 -0.93
CA LEU A 169 15.28 -3.52 -1.99
C LEU A 169 16.47 -4.49 -1.99
N THR A 170 16.87 -5.01 -0.85
CA THR A 170 17.93 -6.03 -0.76
C THR A 170 17.50 -7.29 -1.50
N GLU A 171 16.26 -7.76 -1.27
CA GLU A 171 15.71 -8.92 -1.98
C GLU A 171 15.43 -8.62 -3.47
N LEU A 172 14.96 -7.42 -3.79
CA LEU A 172 14.75 -7.00 -5.17
C LEU A 172 16.04 -7.07 -5.99
N ARG A 173 17.12 -6.49 -5.49
CA ARG A 173 18.45 -6.51 -6.14
C ARG A 173 18.97 -7.95 -6.29
N ARG A 174 18.77 -8.80 -5.28
CA ARG A 174 19.13 -10.21 -5.34
C ARG A 174 18.40 -10.94 -6.48
N ARG A 175 17.11 -10.67 -6.68
CA ARG A 175 16.31 -11.25 -7.77
C ARG A 175 16.71 -10.74 -9.13
N GLN A 176 16.99 -9.44 -9.25
CA GLN A 176 17.50 -8.84 -10.48
C GLN A 176 18.82 -9.49 -10.91
N THR A 177 19.78 -9.63 -9.99
CA THR A 177 21.06 -10.31 -10.24
C THR A 177 20.87 -11.77 -10.66
N ALA A 178 19.83 -12.44 -10.14
CA ALA A 178 19.49 -13.83 -10.51
C ALA A 178 18.63 -13.94 -11.78
N GLY A 179 18.31 -12.83 -12.46
CA GLY A 179 17.47 -12.81 -13.66
C GLY A 179 16.01 -13.23 -13.43
N LYS A 180 15.49 -13.05 -12.21
CA LYS A 180 14.12 -13.47 -11.82
C LYS A 180 13.08 -12.34 -11.91
N ILE A 181 13.52 -11.11 -12.04
CA ILE A 181 12.69 -9.89 -12.22
C ILE A 181 13.27 -9.04 -13.33
#